data_edd04b2ac1a3c42f29686847c620144e
#
_entry.id   edd04b2ac1a3c42f29686847c620144e
#
_cell.length_a   1.000
_cell.length_b   1.000
_cell.length_c   1.000
_cell.angle_alpha   90.00
_cell.angle_beta   90.00
_cell.angle_gamma   90.00
#
_symmetry.space_group_name_H-M   'P 1'
#
loop_
_entity.id
_entity.type
_entity.pdbx_description
1 polymer ?
#
loop_
_entity_poly.entity_id
_entity_poly.type
_entity_poly.pdbx_seq_one_letter_code
_entity_poly.pdbx_strand_id
1 'polypeptide(L)'
;MDRTTELLTADDRDQLSQWIGKTCHFELLYKISRDGCSASKFHQLCDEKGPTITVLYNTDNSAYGGFLLQSWRSTGGNIKDDHAFLFTLYFNGVKRPRKFAVTNANLAAYAHQKLGPTFGEADMSVIIQNNQMYPMKGIKVTSFSPAIATRERSRADMMTFHDDVNISIERGSQTRFFTLNGQAEFGSAFQRPSENMKAINNGHMCVFDLEVYSVQGTCSLHSLHVLFFPAHSQMSLKAWREPPLWDEHNFQALKHFVSSYKPLKDMNIPEVNILLVGQIGSGKSSFFNTVNSIFRGEITARACAGNSPHSVTTNLRKYRVRNHETGGYLNFRLCDTRGIEEEMSIKHQDMALLLDGHLSDQYKFNPMAQACQRDPGFNSRPSFKDKIHCAAFIIDGSSVDVLQGTVPRKMLEFQSLMVERGIPQVVYLTKLDKICPLADKDVRMIFYSEACKRALEKTAELIGLPRGHVFPVKNYEKETQLNKPINILVLTAIRQTLIYADDYLEDQYEISQTEEQVQLINL
;
A
#
# COMPACT_ATOMS: atom_id res chain seq x y z
N MET A 1 18.19 -38.21 5.04
CA MET A 1 17.57 -36.95 4.57
C MET A 1 18.59 -36.22 3.73
N ASP A 2 18.21 -35.80 2.57
CA ASP A 2 19.07 -35.00 1.70
C ASP A 2 19.37 -33.65 2.41
N ARG A 3 20.64 -33.25 2.45
CA ARG A 3 21.09 -32.06 3.17
C ARG A 3 20.61 -30.75 2.52
N THR A 4 20.04 -30.84 1.35
CA THR A 4 19.55 -29.71 0.57
C THR A 4 18.05 -29.46 0.76
N THR A 5 17.30 -30.44 1.29
CA THR A 5 15.86 -30.35 1.46
C THR A 5 15.51 -29.41 2.62
N GLU A 6 14.73 -28.37 2.35
CA GLU A 6 14.18 -27.44 3.33
C GLU A 6 13.12 -28.14 4.19
N LEU A 7 13.06 -27.81 5.48
CA LEU A 7 12.12 -28.40 6.43
C LEU A 7 10.83 -27.60 6.57
N LEU A 8 10.86 -26.31 6.19
CA LEU A 8 9.72 -25.42 6.25
C LEU A 8 8.71 -25.78 5.16
N THR A 9 7.55 -26.27 5.58
CA THR A 9 6.49 -26.71 4.65
C THR A 9 5.78 -25.52 3.97
N ALA A 10 5.00 -25.78 2.93
CA ALA A 10 4.17 -24.76 2.27
C ALA A 10 3.17 -24.14 3.25
N ASP A 11 2.48 -24.96 4.04
CA ASP A 11 1.54 -24.53 5.08
C ASP A 11 2.19 -23.63 6.15
N ASP A 12 3.46 -23.91 6.49
CA ASP A 12 4.20 -23.11 7.47
C ASP A 12 4.59 -21.76 6.85
N ARG A 13 4.98 -21.75 5.57
CA ARG A 13 5.27 -20.52 4.81
C ARG A 13 4.04 -19.62 4.67
N ASP A 14 2.87 -20.20 4.45
CA ASP A 14 1.61 -19.47 4.40
C ASP A 14 1.26 -18.86 5.78
N GLN A 15 1.43 -19.63 6.85
CA GLN A 15 1.21 -19.14 8.21
C GLN A 15 2.18 -18.01 8.58
N LEU A 16 3.46 -18.13 8.23
CA LEU A 16 4.45 -17.07 8.45
C LEU A 16 4.17 -15.85 7.60
N SER A 17 3.77 -16.02 6.34
CA SER A 17 3.35 -14.95 5.44
C SER A 17 2.16 -14.18 6.02
N GLN A 18 1.17 -14.87 6.57
CA GLN A 18 0.01 -14.26 7.24
C GLN A 18 0.45 -13.41 8.44
N TRP A 19 1.39 -13.90 9.28
CA TRP A 19 1.89 -13.15 10.43
C TRP A 19 2.78 -11.97 10.06
N ILE A 20 3.51 -12.07 8.96
CA ILE A 20 4.31 -10.98 8.39
C ILE A 20 3.40 -9.96 7.69
N GLY A 21 2.18 -10.38 7.29
CA GLY A 21 1.19 -9.49 6.66
C GLY A 21 1.37 -9.32 5.14
N LYS A 22 2.04 -10.28 4.48
CA LYS A 22 2.29 -10.26 3.03
C LYS A 22 2.53 -11.67 2.49
N THR A 23 2.31 -11.87 1.18
CA THR A 23 2.78 -13.07 0.50
C THR A 23 4.30 -13.02 0.42
N CYS A 24 4.96 -13.95 1.10
CA CYS A 24 6.41 -13.99 1.21
C CYS A 24 6.99 -15.13 0.37
N HIS A 25 8.12 -14.83 -0.27
CA HIS A 25 9.04 -15.83 -0.78
C HIS A 25 10.17 -16.00 0.23
N PHE A 26 10.46 -17.25 0.63
CA PHE A 26 11.48 -17.58 1.61
C PHE A 26 12.64 -18.26 0.88
N GLU A 27 13.81 -17.62 0.89
CA GLU A 27 15.04 -18.14 0.31
C GLU A 27 15.98 -18.59 1.43
N LEU A 28 16.39 -19.86 1.40
CA LEU A 28 17.23 -20.46 2.45
C LEU A 28 18.65 -19.90 2.40
N LEU A 29 19.00 -19.08 3.37
CA LEU A 29 20.34 -18.50 3.54
C LEU A 29 21.29 -19.46 4.26
N TYR A 30 20.87 -19.97 5.41
CA TYR A 30 21.71 -20.76 6.31
C TYR A 30 20.94 -21.95 6.87
N LYS A 31 21.62 -23.09 6.93
CA LYS A 31 21.09 -24.33 7.52
C LYS A 31 22.22 -25.07 8.25
N ILE A 32 22.02 -25.38 9.55
CA ILE A 32 23.06 -26.02 10.37
C ILE A 32 23.54 -27.33 9.74
N SER A 33 22.63 -28.18 9.29
CA SER A 33 22.98 -29.49 8.71
C SER A 33 23.70 -29.39 7.36
N ARG A 34 23.58 -28.27 6.65
CA ARG A 34 24.25 -28.00 5.37
C ARG A 34 25.57 -27.25 5.56
N ASP A 35 25.54 -26.17 6.33
CA ASP A 35 26.61 -25.17 6.38
C ASP A 35 27.49 -25.31 7.64
N GLY A 36 27.07 -26.13 8.59
CA GLY A 36 27.73 -26.32 9.88
C GLY A 36 27.18 -25.38 10.96
N CYS A 37 27.33 -25.80 12.24
CA CYS A 37 26.88 -25.02 13.39
C CYS A 37 27.98 -24.02 13.79
N SER A 38 27.99 -22.85 13.19
CA SER A 38 29.00 -21.81 13.42
C SER A 38 28.41 -20.41 13.33
N ALA A 39 28.65 -19.60 14.37
CA ALA A 39 28.26 -18.20 14.37
C ALA A 39 28.93 -17.43 13.25
N SER A 40 30.22 -17.69 13.01
CA SER A 40 30.95 -17.08 11.88
C SER A 40 30.29 -17.42 10.52
N LYS A 41 29.86 -18.67 10.33
CA LYS A 41 29.20 -19.10 9.10
C LYS A 41 27.80 -18.51 8.98
N PHE A 42 27.05 -18.44 10.08
CA PHE A 42 25.77 -17.75 10.15
C PHE A 42 25.92 -16.30 9.71
N HIS A 43 26.84 -15.55 10.32
CA HIS A 43 27.06 -14.14 9.96
C HIS A 43 27.53 -13.96 8.51
N GLN A 44 28.42 -14.83 8.03
CA GLN A 44 28.85 -14.77 6.61
C GLN A 44 27.67 -14.88 5.63
N LEU A 45 26.64 -15.66 5.95
CA LEU A 45 25.52 -15.95 5.06
C LEU A 45 24.31 -15.05 5.30
N CYS A 46 24.11 -14.56 6.54
CA CYS A 46 22.88 -13.89 6.96
C CYS A 46 23.03 -12.39 7.25
N ASP A 47 24.25 -11.88 7.49
CA ASP A 47 24.44 -10.45 7.74
C ASP A 47 24.02 -9.64 6.51
N GLU A 48 23.33 -8.53 6.77
CA GLU A 48 22.81 -7.61 5.75
C GLU A 48 21.79 -8.22 4.75
N LYS A 49 21.23 -9.40 5.10
CA LYS A 49 20.25 -10.13 4.26
C LYS A 49 18.81 -10.04 4.79
N GLY A 50 18.54 -9.19 5.80
CA GLY A 50 17.19 -9.03 6.35
C GLY A 50 16.21 -8.40 5.34
N PRO A 51 14.92 -8.60 5.57
CA PRO A 51 14.30 -9.33 6.69
C PRO A 51 14.60 -10.83 6.69
N THR A 52 14.64 -11.43 7.89
CA THR A 52 14.91 -12.87 8.02
C THR A 52 13.91 -13.57 8.94
N ILE A 53 13.67 -14.85 8.66
CA ILE A 53 13.04 -15.79 9.58
C ILE A 53 14.07 -16.84 9.98
N THR A 54 14.14 -17.10 11.28
CA THR A 54 14.90 -18.21 11.85
C THR A 54 13.94 -19.25 12.37
N VAL A 55 14.13 -20.52 12.00
CA VAL A 55 13.32 -21.65 12.45
C VAL A 55 14.22 -22.73 13.04
N LEU A 56 13.89 -23.17 14.24
CA LEU A 56 14.57 -24.26 14.94
C LEU A 56 13.63 -25.47 14.98
N TYR A 57 14.20 -26.63 14.75
CA TYR A 57 13.51 -27.92 14.74
C TYR A 57 14.09 -28.82 15.81
N ASN A 58 13.31 -29.12 16.86
CA ASN A 58 13.72 -29.93 17.97
C ASN A 58 13.45 -31.41 17.75
N THR A 59 14.17 -32.24 18.52
CA THR A 59 14.03 -33.70 18.49
C THR A 59 12.70 -34.21 19.06
N ASP A 60 11.93 -33.37 19.74
CA ASP A 60 10.55 -33.63 20.18
C ASP A 60 9.50 -33.24 19.13
N ASN A 61 9.94 -32.99 17.89
CA ASN A 61 9.10 -32.49 16.80
C ASN A 61 8.45 -31.11 17.06
N SER A 62 9.05 -30.29 17.90
CA SER A 62 8.69 -28.88 18.01
C SER A 62 9.42 -28.07 16.95
N ALA A 63 8.70 -27.06 16.39
CA ALA A 63 9.26 -26.07 15.49
C ALA A 63 8.88 -24.67 15.97
N TYR A 64 9.87 -23.83 16.18
CA TYR A 64 9.71 -22.48 16.72
C TYR A 64 10.81 -21.57 16.20
N GLY A 65 10.65 -20.28 16.41
CA GLY A 65 11.65 -19.35 15.90
C GLY A 65 11.33 -17.89 16.10
N GLY A 66 11.96 -17.04 15.30
CA GLY A 66 11.77 -15.61 15.34
C GLY A 66 11.87 -14.97 13.96
N PHE A 67 11.14 -13.88 13.81
CA PHE A 67 11.21 -12.98 12.68
C PHE A 67 11.92 -11.69 13.08
N LEU A 68 12.85 -11.25 12.25
CA LEU A 68 13.53 -9.97 12.37
C LEU A 68 13.37 -9.21 11.05
N LEU A 69 12.81 -8.01 11.12
CA LEU A 69 12.68 -7.13 9.95
C LEU A 69 14.02 -6.49 9.60
N GLN A 70 14.80 -6.18 10.64
CA GLN A 70 16.15 -5.63 10.50
C GLN A 70 17.14 -6.71 10.06
N SER A 71 18.25 -6.28 9.47
CA SER A 71 19.34 -7.17 9.11
C SER A 71 20.18 -7.59 10.33
N TRP A 72 20.64 -8.84 10.34
CA TRP A 72 21.72 -9.27 11.21
C TRP A 72 23.01 -8.52 10.90
N ARG A 73 23.91 -8.43 11.87
CA ARG A 73 25.22 -7.77 11.75
C ARG A 73 26.20 -8.32 12.79
N SER A 74 27.49 -8.25 12.51
CA SER A 74 28.55 -8.76 13.40
C SER A 74 29.13 -7.70 14.35
N THR A 75 28.62 -6.48 14.34
CA THR A 75 29.23 -5.32 15.03
C THR A 75 29.03 -5.29 16.53
N GLY A 76 28.21 -6.16 17.08
CA GLY A 76 27.80 -6.14 18.48
C GLY A 76 26.69 -5.12 18.78
N GLY A 77 25.88 -5.42 19.79
CA GLY A 77 24.83 -4.53 20.29
C GLY A 77 23.40 -4.93 19.91
N ASN A 78 22.46 -4.26 20.55
CA ASN A 78 21.03 -4.49 20.34
C ASN A 78 20.60 -4.05 18.93
N ILE A 79 19.72 -4.84 18.34
CA ILE A 79 19.01 -4.50 17.11
C ILE A 79 17.60 -4.05 17.53
N LYS A 80 17.29 -2.80 17.22
CA LYS A 80 15.95 -2.25 17.43
C LYS A 80 15.03 -2.68 16.30
N ASP A 81 13.92 -3.34 16.64
CA ASP A 81 12.92 -3.78 15.68
C ASP A 81 11.54 -3.86 16.34
N ASP A 82 10.62 -2.99 15.97
CA ASP A 82 9.25 -2.93 16.46
C ASP A 82 8.30 -3.92 15.75
N HIS A 83 8.79 -4.61 14.73
CA HIS A 83 8.05 -5.63 13.98
C HIS A 83 8.52 -7.06 14.26
N ALA A 84 9.60 -7.21 15.05
CA ALA A 84 10.08 -8.52 15.44
C ALA A 84 9.01 -9.30 16.19
N PHE A 85 9.01 -10.60 16.02
CA PHE A 85 8.17 -11.49 16.79
C PHE A 85 8.82 -12.85 16.95
N LEU A 86 8.52 -13.52 18.06
CA LEU A 86 8.77 -14.94 18.21
C LEU A 86 7.54 -15.75 17.80
N PHE A 87 7.72 -17.02 17.48
CA PHE A 87 6.62 -17.89 17.10
C PHE A 87 6.87 -19.36 17.43
N THR A 88 5.78 -20.11 17.57
CA THR A 88 5.77 -21.57 17.51
C THR A 88 4.91 -22.00 16.34
N LEU A 89 5.33 -23.02 15.59
CA LEU A 89 4.52 -23.69 14.56
C LEU A 89 4.01 -25.04 15.09
N TYR A 90 4.92 -25.79 15.71
CA TYR A 90 4.62 -27.10 16.30
C TYR A 90 5.13 -27.14 17.72
N PHE A 91 4.40 -27.81 18.59
CA PHE A 91 4.76 -28.05 19.97
C PHE A 91 4.55 -29.55 20.30
N ASN A 92 5.61 -30.27 20.62
CA ASN A 92 5.60 -31.73 20.84
C ASN A 92 4.88 -32.48 19.70
N GLY A 93 5.21 -32.16 18.44
CA GLY A 93 4.63 -32.78 17.25
C GLY A 93 3.21 -32.33 16.89
N VAL A 94 2.58 -31.51 17.69
CA VAL A 94 1.22 -30.98 17.43
C VAL A 94 1.29 -29.60 16.81
N LYS A 95 0.61 -29.40 15.68
CA LYS A 95 0.51 -28.08 15.04
C LYS A 95 -0.22 -27.10 15.96
N ARG A 96 0.49 -26.13 16.51
CA ARG A 96 -0.02 -25.09 17.41
C ARG A 96 0.62 -23.73 17.06
N PRO A 97 0.22 -23.12 15.94
CA PRO A 97 0.81 -21.87 15.52
C PRO A 97 0.43 -20.74 16.47
N ARG A 98 1.45 -20.06 17.00
CA ARG A 98 1.31 -18.89 17.89
C ARG A 98 2.35 -17.86 17.53
N LYS A 99 1.98 -16.58 17.62
CA LYS A 99 2.85 -15.42 17.42
C LYS A 99 2.97 -14.65 18.72
N PHE A 100 4.18 -14.23 19.08
CA PHE A 100 4.50 -13.43 20.26
C PHE A 100 5.14 -12.13 19.77
N ALA A 101 4.40 -11.05 19.80
CA ALA A 101 4.88 -9.74 19.34
C ALA A 101 5.97 -9.18 20.27
N VAL A 102 6.86 -8.37 19.72
CA VAL A 102 7.84 -7.61 20.51
C VAL A 102 7.11 -6.60 21.39
N THR A 103 7.53 -6.49 22.65
CA THR A 103 7.01 -5.52 23.63
C THR A 103 8.03 -4.43 23.94
N ASN A 104 9.32 -4.71 23.78
CA ASN A 104 10.39 -3.74 23.87
C ASN A 104 11.24 -3.79 22.59
N ALA A 105 10.89 -2.92 21.65
CA ALA A 105 11.54 -2.87 20.33
C ALA A 105 13.06 -2.63 20.41
N ASN A 106 13.56 -1.94 21.43
CA ASN A 106 15.00 -1.66 21.58
C ASN A 106 15.81 -2.91 21.90
N LEU A 107 15.15 -3.98 22.36
CA LEU A 107 15.73 -5.25 22.75
C LEU A 107 15.24 -6.41 21.87
N ALA A 108 14.80 -6.14 20.65
CA ALA A 108 14.21 -7.14 19.76
C ALA A 108 15.20 -8.26 19.41
N ALA A 109 16.43 -7.92 19.13
CA ALA A 109 17.51 -8.89 18.90
C ALA A 109 18.85 -8.34 19.37
N TYR A 110 19.82 -9.24 19.54
CA TYR A 110 21.20 -8.88 19.87
C TYR A 110 22.15 -9.48 18.83
N ALA A 111 23.02 -8.65 18.27
CA ALA A 111 23.98 -9.05 17.27
C ALA A 111 25.39 -9.08 17.86
N HIS A 112 26.11 -10.17 17.62
CA HIS A 112 27.52 -10.29 18.02
C HIS A 112 28.19 -11.37 17.19
N GLN A 113 29.43 -11.13 16.72
CA GLN A 113 30.18 -12.03 15.84
C GLN A 113 30.33 -13.47 16.32
N LYS A 114 30.18 -13.72 17.61
CA LYS A 114 30.33 -15.03 18.24
C LYS A 114 29.02 -15.70 18.62
N LEU A 115 27.87 -15.06 18.32
CA LEU A 115 26.53 -15.57 18.58
C LEU A 115 25.83 -15.85 17.27
N GLY A 116 25.01 -16.89 17.23
CA GLY A 116 24.03 -17.08 16.16
C GLY A 116 22.82 -16.16 16.31
N PRO A 117 21.66 -16.49 15.66
CA PRO A 117 20.47 -15.69 15.78
C PRO A 117 20.02 -15.59 17.25
N THR A 118 19.99 -14.37 17.78
CA THR A 118 19.66 -14.08 19.16
C THR A 118 18.55 -13.06 19.22
N PHE A 119 17.41 -13.42 19.83
CA PHE A 119 16.26 -12.56 20.03
C PHE A 119 16.13 -12.20 21.52
N GLY A 120 15.78 -10.96 21.81
CA GLY A 120 15.73 -10.44 23.17
C GLY A 120 17.06 -9.84 23.62
N GLU A 121 17.16 -9.57 24.92
CA GLU A 121 18.37 -9.03 25.55
C GLU A 121 19.39 -10.16 25.75
N ALA A 122 20.58 -10.01 25.18
CA ALA A 122 21.67 -10.96 25.38
C ALA A 122 22.30 -10.74 26.75
N ASP A 123 22.39 -11.79 27.58
CA ASP A 123 23.24 -11.79 28.75
C ASP A 123 24.70 -12.03 28.32
N MET A 124 25.52 -10.98 28.37
CA MET A 124 26.87 -10.91 27.83
C MET A 124 27.90 -11.70 28.64
N SER A 125 27.50 -12.44 29.67
CA SER A 125 28.43 -13.17 30.57
C SER A 125 28.86 -14.54 30.05
N VAL A 126 28.51 -14.94 28.85
CA VAL A 126 28.90 -16.21 28.25
C VAL A 126 30.30 -16.14 27.68
N ILE A 127 31.24 -16.72 28.40
CA ILE A 127 32.66 -16.83 27.99
C ILE A 127 32.78 -17.93 26.96
N ILE A 128 33.33 -17.57 25.79
CA ILE A 128 33.71 -18.51 24.74
C ILE A 128 35.06 -19.09 25.09
N GLN A 129 35.12 -20.39 25.27
CA GLN A 129 36.36 -21.13 25.21
C GLN A 129 36.27 -22.21 24.14
N ASN A 130 37.15 -22.07 23.15
CA ASN A 130 37.47 -23.02 22.08
C ASN A 130 36.49 -23.18 20.91
N ASN A 131 36.80 -22.53 19.80
CA ASN A 131 36.25 -22.70 18.47
C ASN A 131 36.42 -24.12 17.91
N GLN A 132 35.69 -25.10 18.39
CA GLN A 132 35.65 -26.42 17.75
C GLN A 132 34.22 -26.94 17.65
N MET A 133 33.76 -26.97 16.42
CA MET A 133 32.52 -27.63 16.00
C MET A 133 32.78 -29.11 15.77
N TYR A 134 31.95 -29.97 16.33
CA TYR A 134 31.97 -31.38 16.00
C TYR A 134 30.68 -31.79 15.31
N PRO A 135 30.71 -32.08 14.00
CA PRO A 135 29.59 -32.77 13.36
C PRO A 135 29.54 -34.21 13.82
N MET A 136 28.37 -34.65 14.27
CA MET A 136 28.28 -35.94 14.92
C MET A 136 27.41 -36.93 14.17
N LYS A 137 27.96 -38.12 13.92
CA LYS A 137 27.22 -39.30 13.51
C LYS A 137 26.79 -40.04 14.77
N GLY A 138 25.50 -40.21 14.99
CA GLY A 138 24.96 -41.11 15.98
C GLY A 138 25.07 -40.63 17.43
N ILE A 139 24.21 -39.68 17.83
CA ILE A 139 24.27 -39.16 19.17
C ILE A 139 22.92 -39.18 19.85
N LYS A 140 22.92 -39.76 21.04
CA LYS A 140 21.92 -39.57 22.05
C LYS A 140 22.55 -38.68 23.13
N VAL A 141 21.96 -37.50 23.34
CA VAL A 141 22.42 -36.62 24.42
C VAL A 141 21.99 -37.22 25.74
N THR A 142 22.94 -37.70 26.51
CA THR A 142 22.68 -38.37 27.79
C THR A 142 23.02 -37.53 29.01
N SER A 143 23.68 -36.37 28.85
CA SER A 143 23.92 -35.48 29.98
C SER A 143 24.09 -34.03 29.52
N PHE A 144 23.43 -33.14 30.22
CA PHE A 144 23.76 -31.72 30.26
C PHE A 144 24.96 -31.54 31.17
N SER A 145 26.10 -31.19 30.61
CA SER A 145 27.07 -30.47 31.41
C SER A 145 26.65 -29.00 31.35
N PRO A 146 26.28 -28.37 32.47
CA PRO A 146 26.08 -26.95 32.48
C PRO A 146 27.45 -26.32 32.25
N ALA A 147 27.75 -25.94 31.04
CA ALA A 147 28.87 -25.04 30.78
C ALA A 147 28.49 -23.73 31.44
N ILE A 148 28.79 -23.71 32.74
CA ILE A 148 28.92 -22.56 33.62
C ILE A 148 27.81 -21.51 33.45
N ALA A 149 26.64 -21.80 33.99
CA ALA A 149 25.75 -20.77 34.46
C ALA A 149 26.40 -20.09 35.68
N THR A 150 27.37 -19.26 35.48
CA THR A 150 27.87 -18.37 36.49
C THR A 150 27.23 -17.01 36.31
N ARG A 151 26.22 -16.84 37.11
CA ARG A 151 25.75 -15.57 37.66
C ARG A 151 24.94 -14.62 36.81
N GLU A 152 23.83 -14.39 37.43
CA GLU A 152 22.87 -13.31 37.29
C GLU A 152 21.96 -13.39 36.06
N ARG A 153 20.86 -13.94 36.42
CA ARG A 153 19.63 -14.05 35.65
C ARG A 153 19.14 -12.70 35.22
N SER A 154 19.57 -12.20 34.11
CA SER A 154 18.66 -11.38 33.34
C SER A 154 17.70 -12.35 32.64
N ARG A 155 16.42 -12.22 32.92
CA ARG A 155 15.35 -12.96 32.27
C ARG A 155 15.09 -12.30 30.94
N ALA A 156 15.82 -12.66 29.93
CA ALA A 156 15.63 -12.16 28.59
C ALA A 156 14.79 -13.15 27.75
N ASP A 157 14.02 -12.62 26.81
CA ASP A 157 13.36 -13.41 25.77
C ASP A 157 14.42 -13.84 24.76
N MET A 158 15.31 -14.76 25.17
CA MET A 158 16.45 -15.18 24.38
C MET A 158 16.21 -16.50 23.69
N MET A 159 16.50 -16.49 22.40
CA MET A 159 16.71 -17.69 21.63
C MET A 159 18.07 -17.54 20.94
N THR A 160 19.06 -18.31 21.43
CA THR A 160 20.47 -18.18 21.01
C THR A 160 21.07 -19.54 20.82
N PHE A 161 21.97 -19.71 19.87
CA PHE A 161 22.87 -20.83 19.81
C PHE A 161 24.33 -20.36 19.79
N HIS A 162 25.23 -21.17 20.30
CA HIS A 162 26.67 -20.92 20.36
C HIS A 162 27.45 -21.99 19.62
N ASP A 163 28.69 -21.69 19.29
CA ASP A 163 29.61 -22.64 18.66
C ASP A 163 30.06 -23.77 19.60
N ASP A 164 29.89 -23.60 20.89
CA ASP A 164 30.31 -24.58 21.90
C ASP A 164 29.23 -25.64 22.12
N VAL A 165 29.44 -26.81 21.56
CA VAL A 165 28.55 -27.97 21.71
C VAL A 165 29.26 -29.07 22.46
N ASN A 166 28.84 -29.35 23.71
CA ASN A 166 29.29 -30.56 24.45
C ASN A 166 28.42 -31.74 24.05
N ILE A 167 29.03 -32.73 23.42
CA ILE A 167 28.31 -33.87 22.83
C ILE A 167 28.93 -35.19 23.29
N SER A 168 28.10 -36.10 23.81
CA SER A 168 28.46 -37.51 24.01
C SER A 168 27.97 -38.35 22.83
N ILE A 169 28.84 -39.25 22.34
CA ILE A 169 28.61 -40.05 21.13
C ILE A 169 28.12 -41.45 21.50
N GLU A 170 26.92 -41.82 21.02
CA GLU A 170 26.55 -43.24 20.96
C GLU A 170 26.71 -43.76 19.52
N ARG A 171 27.42 -44.89 19.35
CA ARG A 171 27.61 -45.51 18.03
C ARG A 171 26.32 -46.20 17.58
N GLY A 172 25.75 -45.75 16.47
CA GLY A 172 24.73 -46.52 15.77
C GLY A 172 23.57 -45.77 15.10
N SER A 173 23.38 -44.46 15.32
CA SER A 173 22.30 -43.68 14.68
C SER A 173 22.84 -42.77 13.58
N GLN A 174 22.14 -42.71 12.44
CA GLN A 174 22.50 -41.81 11.33
C GLN A 174 22.00 -40.37 11.53
N THR A 175 21.33 -40.07 12.63
CA THR A 175 20.73 -38.76 12.90
C THR A 175 21.74 -37.87 13.63
N ARG A 176 21.89 -36.66 13.15
CA ARG A 176 22.74 -35.62 13.78
C ARG A 176 21.88 -34.73 14.62
N PHE A 177 22.32 -34.44 15.83
CA PHE A 177 21.67 -33.52 16.76
C PHE A 177 22.65 -32.43 17.17
N PHE A 178 22.11 -31.25 17.49
CA PHE A 178 22.85 -30.11 18.00
C PHE A 178 22.25 -29.73 19.35
N THR A 179 23.05 -29.32 20.28
CA THR A 179 22.58 -28.75 21.53
C THR A 179 22.79 -27.25 21.48
N LEU A 180 21.72 -26.50 21.69
CA LEU A 180 21.83 -25.05 21.80
C LEU A 180 22.33 -24.66 23.18
N ASN A 181 23.33 -23.79 23.24
CA ASN A 181 23.70 -23.07 24.43
C ASN A 181 22.98 -21.73 24.43
N GLY A 182 22.17 -21.50 25.43
CA GLY A 182 21.39 -20.26 25.51
C GLY A 182 20.10 -20.44 26.27
N GLN A 183 19.24 -19.45 26.21
CA GLN A 183 17.94 -19.46 26.84
C GLN A 183 16.86 -19.40 25.79
N ALA A 184 15.73 -20.03 26.07
CA ALA A 184 14.51 -19.95 25.25
C ALA A 184 13.30 -19.57 26.13
N GLU A 185 13.55 -18.94 27.29
CA GLU A 185 12.52 -18.45 28.20
C GLU A 185 12.04 -17.07 27.79
N PHE A 186 10.74 -16.80 28.00
CA PHE A 186 10.20 -15.48 27.78
C PHE A 186 10.64 -14.48 28.84
N GLY A 187 11.33 -13.43 28.45
CA GLY A 187 11.75 -12.32 29.32
C GLY A 187 10.84 -11.09 29.18
N SER A 188 11.41 -9.91 28.94
CA SER A 188 10.69 -8.62 28.86
C SER A 188 10.56 -8.07 27.45
N ALA A 189 11.30 -8.63 26.48
CA ALA A 189 11.34 -8.08 25.11
C ALA A 189 10.16 -8.53 24.24
N PHE A 190 9.54 -9.67 24.55
CA PHE A 190 8.42 -10.20 23.77
C PHE A 190 7.18 -10.51 24.63
N GLN A 191 6.02 -10.56 23.97
CA GLN A 191 4.74 -10.85 24.60
C GLN A 191 4.75 -12.24 25.24
N ARG A 192 4.40 -12.32 26.52
CA ARG A 192 4.27 -13.59 27.22
C ARG A 192 2.97 -14.29 26.85
N PRO A 193 3.00 -15.65 26.69
CA PRO A 193 1.78 -16.40 26.51
C PRO A 193 0.89 -16.34 27.77
N SER A 194 -0.42 -16.37 27.58
CA SER A 194 -1.42 -16.38 28.66
C SER A 194 -1.48 -17.69 29.45
N GLU A 195 -0.85 -18.74 28.95
CA GLU A 195 -0.75 -20.07 29.57
C GLU A 195 0.58 -20.20 30.31
N ASN A 196 0.71 -21.22 31.19
CA ASN A 196 1.92 -21.52 31.95
C ASN A 196 3.12 -21.99 31.10
N MET A 197 3.31 -21.37 29.94
CA MET A 197 4.42 -21.63 29.02
C MET A 197 5.60 -20.75 29.43
N LYS A 198 6.62 -21.35 30.05
CA LYS A 198 7.81 -20.62 30.53
C LYS A 198 8.83 -20.38 29.42
N ALA A 199 8.90 -21.29 28.45
CA ALA A 199 9.88 -21.26 27.38
C ALA A 199 9.21 -21.56 26.02
N ILE A 200 9.71 -20.96 24.95
CA ILE A 200 9.18 -21.15 23.60
C ILE A 200 9.36 -22.58 23.07
N ASN A 201 10.41 -23.25 23.56
CA ASN A 201 10.80 -24.65 23.24
C ASN A 201 10.45 -25.65 24.36
N ASN A 202 9.59 -25.30 25.29
CA ASN A 202 9.28 -26.10 26.48
C ASN A 202 10.52 -26.54 27.33
N GLY A 203 11.60 -25.76 27.26
CA GLY A 203 12.87 -26.08 27.94
C GLY A 203 13.72 -27.14 27.23
N HIS A 204 13.30 -27.57 26.03
CA HIS A 204 14.00 -28.59 25.26
C HIS A 204 15.06 -27.95 24.35
N MET A 205 16.34 -28.19 24.64
CA MET A 205 17.46 -27.53 23.95
C MET A 205 18.12 -28.38 22.86
N CYS A 206 17.63 -29.60 22.59
CA CYS A 206 18.16 -30.47 21.55
C CYS A 206 17.47 -30.18 20.22
N VAL A 207 18.21 -29.67 19.25
CA VAL A 207 17.73 -29.42 17.89
C VAL A 207 18.37 -30.39 16.90
N PHE A 208 17.66 -30.79 15.89
CA PHE A 208 18.23 -31.55 14.79
C PHE A 208 18.56 -30.69 13.59
N ASP A 209 17.92 -29.49 13.46
CA ASP A 209 18.29 -28.51 12.46
C ASP A 209 17.86 -27.09 12.85
N LEU A 210 18.48 -26.10 12.22
CA LEU A 210 18.10 -24.69 12.26
C LEU A 210 18.22 -24.15 10.85
N GLU A 211 17.21 -23.43 10.42
CA GLU A 211 17.16 -22.78 9.11
C GLU A 211 16.95 -21.28 9.27
N VAL A 212 17.67 -20.50 8.46
CA VAL A 212 17.47 -19.04 8.35
C VAL A 212 17.14 -18.71 6.90
N TYR A 213 16.04 -18.05 6.70
CA TYR A 213 15.57 -17.62 5.39
C TYR A 213 15.60 -16.12 5.27
N SER A 214 16.01 -15.61 4.11
CA SER A 214 15.63 -14.25 3.72
C SER A 214 14.15 -14.23 3.35
N VAL A 215 13.48 -13.14 3.72
CA VAL A 215 12.06 -12.96 3.44
C VAL A 215 11.93 -11.95 2.32
N GLN A 216 11.76 -12.46 1.11
CA GLN A 216 11.46 -11.65 -0.06
C GLN A 216 9.95 -11.71 -0.30
N GLY A 217 9.32 -10.60 -0.55
CA GLY A 217 7.89 -10.62 -0.88
C GLY A 217 7.55 -9.49 -1.82
N THR A 218 6.54 -9.69 -2.65
CA THR A 218 5.85 -8.59 -3.29
C THR A 218 5.33 -7.70 -2.17
N CYS A 219 5.86 -6.51 -2.10
CA CYS A 219 5.75 -5.60 -0.99
C CYS A 219 4.30 -5.44 -0.50
N SER A 220 3.96 -6.07 0.59
CA SER A 220 2.99 -5.52 1.52
C SER A 220 3.75 -4.52 2.35
N LEU A 221 3.29 -3.39 2.38
CA LEU A 221 3.59 -2.06 2.87
C LEU A 221 4.47 -1.88 4.13
N HIS A 222 4.75 -2.92 4.89
CA HIS A 222 5.47 -2.84 6.17
C HIS A 222 7.01 -2.83 6.07
N SER A 223 7.56 -3.43 5.01
CA SER A 223 9.03 -3.60 4.89
C SER A 223 9.79 -2.37 4.42
N LEU A 224 9.12 -1.38 3.82
CA LEU A 224 9.77 -0.16 3.31
C LEU A 224 9.96 0.93 4.36
N HIS A 225 9.29 0.81 5.51
CA HIS A 225 9.24 1.87 6.51
C HIS A 225 10.56 2.12 7.25
N VAL A 226 11.41 1.11 7.37
CA VAL A 226 12.55 1.16 8.30
C VAL A 226 13.86 1.60 7.66
N LEU A 227 14.00 1.49 6.34
CA LEU A 227 15.33 1.62 5.74
C LEU A 227 15.77 3.01 5.27
N PHE A 228 14.88 4.03 5.18
CA PHE A 228 15.28 5.24 4.44
C PHE A 228 14.75 6.61 4.89
N PHE A 229 14.05 6.80 6.02
CA PHE A 229 13.46 8.12 6.27
C PHE A 229 13.70 8.73 7.65
N PRO A 230 14.00 10.03 7.72
CA PRO A 230 14.04 10.79 8.97
C PRO A 230 12.63 10.93 9.58
N ALA A 231 12.59 11.28 10.86
CA ALA A 231 11.49 11.19 11.83
C ALA A 231 10.14 11.90 11.50
N HIS A 232 9.84 12.25 10.26
CA HIS A 232 8.65 13.03 9.92
C HIS A 232 7.57 12.33 9.08
N SER A 233 7.76 11.08 8.61
CA SER A 233 6.70 10.36 7.90
C SER A 233 6.02 9.35 8.82
N GLN A 234 4.98 9.80 9.54
CA GLN A 234 4.11 8.91 10.32
C GLN A 234 3.31 8.02 9.37
N MET A 235 3.63 6.72 9.33
CA MET A 235 2.85 5.72 8.61
C MET A 235 2.00 4.92 9.60
N SER A 236 0.74 4.68 9.25
CA SER A 236 -0.15 3.83 10.04
C SER A 236 0.08 2.35 9.72
N LEU A 237 0.07 1.51 10.74
CA LEU A 237 0.09 0.04 10.59
C LEU A 237 -1.20 -0.49 9.95
N LYS A 238 -2.28 0.28 10.02
CA LYS A 238 -3.57 -0.01 9.42
C LYS A 238 -3.88 1.03 8.35
N ALA A 239 -4.40 0.57 7.22
CA ALA A 239 -4.87 1.48 6.19
C ALA A 239 -5.96 2.41 6.76
N TRP A 240 -5.87 3.70 6.51
CA TRP A 240 -6.85 4.69 6.95
C TRP A 240 -8.17 4.60 6.16
N ARG A 241 -8.15 3.94 5.02
CA ARG A 241 -9.30 3.52 4.20
C ARG A 241 -8.95 2.16 3.61
N GLU A 242 -9.94 1.30 3.42
CA GLU A 242 -9.73 0.03 2.73
C GLU A 242 -9.22 0.29 1.30
N PRO A 243 -8.01 -0.22 0.97
CA PRO A 243 -7.46 -0.03 -0.36
C PRO A 243 -8.16 -0.96 -1.37
N PRO A 244 -8.17 -0.60 -2.65
CA PRO A 244 -8.65 -1.52 -3.68
C PRO A 244 -7.74 -2.77 -3.75
N LEU A 245 -8.27 -3.87 -4.26
CA LEU A 245 -7.45 -5.03 -4.59
C LEU A 245 -6.46 -4.66 -5.72
N TRP A 246 -5.18 -4.99 -5.53
CA TRP A 246 -4.10 -4.59 -6.44
C TRP A 246 -3.75 -5.65 -7.49
N ASP A 247 -4.58 -6.65 -7.64
CA ASP A 247 -4.37 -7.79 -8.53
C ASP A 247 -4.83 -7.53 -9.97
N GLU A 248 -4.52 -8.48 -10.84
CA GLU A 248 -4.92 -8.42 -12.25
C GLU A 248 -6.42 -8.55 -12.43
N HIS A 249 -7.07 -9.39 -11.61
CA HIS A 249 -8.50 -9.62 -11.71
C HIS A 249 -9.29 -8.33 -11.48
N ASN A 250 -8.98 -7.60 -10.41
CA ASN A 250 -9.61 -6.31 -10.12
C ASN A 250 -9.31 -5.26 -11.19
N PHE A 251 -8.07 -5.21 -11.69
CA PHE A 251 -7.71 -4.31 -12.79
C PHE A 251 -8.58 -4.58 -14.03
N GLN A 252 -8.71 -5.82 -14.45
CA GLN A 252 -9.52 -6.21 -15.60
C GLN A 252 -11.01 -5.96 -15.36
N ALA A 253 -11.52 -6.24 -14.16
CA ALA A 253 -12.91 -5.97 -13.79
C ALA A 253 -13.24 -4.47 -13.88
N LEU A 254 -12.37 -3.59 -13.34
CA LEU A 254 -12.52 -2.15 -13.41
C LEU A 254 -12.44 -1.64 -14.86
N LYS A 255 -11.47 -2.13 -15.63
CA LYS A 255 -11.30 -1.76 -17.03
C LYS A 255 -12.49 -2.20 -17.88
N HIS A 256 -13.01 -3.41 -17.63
CA HIS A 256 -14.21 -3.92 -18.29
C HIS A 256 -15.44 -3.08 -17.96
N PHE A 257 -15.66 -2.78 -16.66
CA PHE A 257 -16.78 -1.92 -16.23
C PHE A 257 -16.77 -0.59 -17.00
N VAL A 258 -15.63 0.13 -17.00
CA VAL A 258 -15.51 1.44 -17.64
C VAL A 258 -15.64 1.35 -19.18
N SER A 259 -15.14 0.27 -19.79
CA SER A 259 -15.21 0.08 -21.25
C SER A 259 -16.59 -0.37 -21.74
N SER A 260 -17.34 -1.11 -20.93
CA SER A 260 -18.69 -1.57 -21.24
C SER A 260 -19.80 -0.64 -20.77
N TYR A 261 -19.44 0.41 -20.01
CA TYR A 261 -20.38 1.38 -19.47
C TYR A 261 -21.28 1.98 -20.57
N LYS A 262 -22.57 2.11 -20.25
CA LYS A 262 -23.57 2.78 -21.11
C LYS A 262 -24.49 3.60 -20.21
N PRO A 263 -24.69 4.90 -20.52
CA PRO A 263 -25.68 5.71 -19.82
C PRO A 263 -27.08 5.14 -19.94
N LEU A 264 -27.99 5.64 -19.11
CA LEU A 264 -29.41 5.26 -19.09
C LEU A 264 -30.03 5.39 -20.49
N LYS A 265 -30.55 4.28 -21.03
CA LYS A 265 -31.04 4.21 -22.43
C LYS A 265 -32.22 5.15 -22.70
N ASP A 266 -33.10 5.28 -21.72
CA ASP A 266 -34.37 6.01 -21.86
C ASP A 266 -34.17 7.54 -22.04
N MET A 267 -33.04 8.06 -21.60
CA MET A 267 -32.64 9.46 -21.76
C MET A 267 -32.06 9.79 -23.14
N ASN A 268 -31.80 8.78 -23.97
CA ASN A 268 -31.16 8.93 -25.29
C ASN A 268 -29.84 9.74 -25.25
N ILE A 269 -29.05 9.54 -24.19
CA ILE A 269 -27.75 10.20 -23.98
C ILE A 269 -26.66 9.25 -24.45
N PRO A 270 -25.88 9.64 -25.47
CA PRO A 270 -24.82 8.76 -26.00
C PRO A 270 -23.61 8.68 -25.11
N GLU A 271 -23.30 9.74 -24.37
CA GLU A 271 -22.09 9.86 -23.54
C GLU A 271 -22.35 10.75 -22.33
N VAL A 272 -21.79 10.37 -21.17
CA VAL A 272 -21.81 11.21 -19.96
C VAL A 272 -20.72 12.28 -20.05
N ASN A 273 -21.02 13.52 -19.70
CA ASN A 273 -20.05 14.61 -19.62
C ASN A 273 -19.58 14.78 -18.16
N ILE A 274 -18.30 14.50 -17.89
CA ILE A 274 -17.65 14.69 -16.60
C ILE A 274 -16.79 15.95 -16.66
N LEU A 275 -17.12 16.96 -15.87
CA LEU A 275 -16.40 18.22 -15.82
C LEU A 275 -15.17 18.09 -14.91
N LEU A 276 -14.01 18.51 -15.38
CA LEU A 276 -12.78 18.61 -14.59
C LEU A 276 -12.55 20.06 -14.16
N VAL A 277 -12.65 20.34 -12.86
CA VAL A 277 -12.49 21.68 -12.27
C VAL A 277 -11.34 21.66 -11.26
N GLY A 278 -10.52 22.69 -11.19
CA GLY A 278 -9.45 22.79 -10.19
C GLY A 278 -8.44 23.88 -10.52
N GLN A 279 -7.56 24.13 -9.57
CA GLN A 279 -6.52 25.16 -9.71
C GLN A 279 -5.56 24.85 -10.88
N ILE A 280 -4.79 25.86 -11.30
CA ILE A 280 -3.70 25.66 -12.24
C ILE A 280 -2.73 24.63 -11.68
N GLY A 281 -2.21 23.78 -12.55
CA GLY A 281 -1.24 22.76 -12.16
C GLY A 281 -1.79 21.63 -11.30
N SER A 282 -3.08 21.58 -10.94
CA SER A 282 -3.66 20.51 -10.14
C SER A 282 -3.69 19.14 -10.84
N GLY A 283 -3.45 19.09 -12.15
CA GLY A 283 -3.34 17.83 -12.91
C GLY A 283 -4.57 17.45 -13.72
N LYS A 284 -5.48 18.38 -14.06
CA LYS A 284 -6.68 18.14 -14.90
C LYS A 284 -6.35 17.48 -16.24
N SER A 285 -5.52 18.14 -17.03
CA SER A 285 -5.11 17.65 -18.36
C SER A 285 -4.27 16.36 -18.24
N SER A 286 -3.45 16.26 -17.16
CA SER A 286 -2.68 15.04 -16.87
C SER A 286 -3.59 13.87 -16.50
N PHE A 287 -4.71 14.12 -15.82
CA PHE A 287 -5.70 13.09 -15.49
C PHE A 287 -6.32 12.51 -16.76
N PHE A 288 -6.74 13.38 -17.70
CA PHE A 288 -7.20 12.91 -19.01
C PHE A 288 -6.13 12.08 -19.72
N ASN A 289 -4.88 12.54 -19.75
CA ASN A 289 -3.79 11.79 -20.37
C ASN A 289 -3.59 10.43 -19.72
N THR A 290 -3.72 10.33 -18.39
CA THR A 290 -3.61 9.06 -17.66
C THR A 290 -4.73 8.11 -18.05
N VAL A 291 -5.99 8.58 -18.07
CA VAL A 291 -7.13 7.77 -18.51
C VAL A 291 -6.96 7.31 -19.96
N ASN A 292 -6.57 8.23 -20.85
CA ASN A 292 -6.33 7.91 -22.25
C ASN A 292 -5.21 6.86 -22.42
N SER A 293 -4.15 6.94 -21.61
CA SER A 293 -3.04 5.98 -21.61
C SER A 293 -3.49 4.56 -21.22
N ILE A 294 -4.36 4.45 -20.20
CA ILE A 294 -4.89 3.15 -19.74
C ILE A 294 -5.63 2.42 -20.89
N PHE A 295 -6.49 3.13 -21.63
CA PHE A 295 -7.30 2.55 -22.71
C PHE A 295 -6.57 2.47 -24.05
N ARG A 296 -5.46 3.18 -24.18
CA ARG A 296 -4.56 3.06 -25.32
C ARG A 296 -3.56 1.90 -25.17
N GLY A 297 -3.23 1.53 -23.93
CA GLY A 297 -2.23 0.51 -23.66
C GLY A 297 -0.78 1.03 -23.61
N GLU A 298 -0.58 2.34 -23.78
CA GLU A 298 0.72 3.02 -23.76
C GLU A 298 0.61 4.44 -23.21
N ILE A 299 1.71 4.98 -22.67
CA ILE A 299 1.74 6.36 -22.15
C ILE A 299 1.54 7.36 -23.29
N THR A 300 0.57 8.27 -23.11
CA THR A 300 0.23 9.29 -24.10
C THR A 300 0.10 10.68 -23.47
N ALA A 301 0.31 11.70 -24.27
CA ALA A 301 0.20 13.12 -23.91
C ALA A 301 -0.64 13.90 -24.93
N ARG A 302 -1.93 13.54 -25.06
CA ARG A 302 -2.83 14.18 -26.02
C ARG A 302 -3.30 15.57 -25.58
N ALA A 303 -3.55 15.76 -24.29
CA ALA A 303 -3.83 17.06 -23.72
C ALA A 303 -2.53 17.76 -23.34
N CYS A 304 -2.45 19.06 -23.63
CA CYS A 304 -1.31 19.86 -23.20
C CYS A 304 -1.30 19.94 -21.66
N ALA A 305 -0.32 19.32 -21.03
CA ALA A 305 -0.07 19.39 -19.62
C ALA A 305 1.29 20.05 -19.39
N GLY A 306 1.40 20.94 -18.42
CA GLY A 306 2.65 21.61 -18.13
C GLY A 306 2.58 22.44 -16.85
N ASN A 307 3.75 22.74 -16.27
CA ASN A 307 3.92 23.64 -15.14
C ASN A 307 4.17 25.06 -15.69
N SER A 308 3.10 25.81 -15.91
CA SER A 308 3.16 27.22 -16.29
C SER A 308 2.54 28.07 -15.18
N PRO A 309 3.01 29.29 -14.94
CA PRO A 309 2.37 30.23 -14.01
C PRO A 309 0.95 30.62 -14.41
N HIS A 310 0.61 30.47 -15.71
CA HIS A 310 -0.75 30.66 -16.24
C HIS A 310 -1.32 29.36 -16.80
N SER A 311 -2.65 29.26 -16.85
CA SER A 311 -3.32 28.08 -17.39
C SER A 311 -2.92 27.83 -18.83
N VAL A 312 -2.38 26.63 -19.10
CA VAL A 312 -2.08 26.17 -20.48
C VAL A 312 -3.37 25.92 -21.25
N THR A 313 -4.43 25.52 -20.55
CA THR A 313 -5.76 25.31 -21.11
C THR A 313 -6.55 26.63 -21.10
N THR A 314 -6.78 27.23 -22.25
CA THR A 314 -7.57 28.48 -22.40
C THR A 314 -9.00 28.23 -22.90
N ASN A 315 -9.24 27.06 -23.48
CA ASN A 315 -10.50 26.65 -24.08
C ASN A 315 -11.14 25.51 -23.33
N LEU A 316 -12.45 25.41 -23.34
CA LEU A 316 -13.15 24.20 -22.96
C LEU A 316 -12.79 23.06 -23.93
N ARG A 317 -12.35 21.93 -23.41
CA ARG A 317 -12.01 20.77 -24.23
C ARG A 317 -12.80 19.53 -23.75
N LYS A 318 -13.70 19.06 -24.59
CA LYS A 318 -14.53 17.87 -24.33
C LYS A 318 -13.84 16.64 -24.96
N TYR A 319 -12.95 16.02 -24.22
CA TYR A 319 -12.15 14.88 -24.70
C TYR A 319 -12.92 13.57 -24.67
N ARG A 320 -12.92 12.85 -25.79
CA ARG A 320 -13.36 11.46 -25.88
C ARG A 320 -12.15 10.54 -25.71
N VAL A 321 -12.34 9.47 -24.96
CA VAL A 321 -11.32 8.42 -24.75
C VAL A 321 -11.58 7.27 -25.73
N ARG A 322 -10.58 6.93 -26.53
CA ARG A 322 -10.65 5.79 -27.45
C ARG A 322 -10.17 4.52 -26.78
N ASN A 323 -10.99 3.49 -26.82
CA ASN A 323 -10.56 2.15 -26.42
C ASN A 323 -9.88 1.47 -27.62
N HIS A 324 -8.58 1.24 -27.53
CA HIS A 324 -7.80 0.63 -28.62
C HIS A 324 -8.08 -0.86 -28.80
N GLU A 325 -8.57 -1.56 -27.76
CA GLU A 325 -8.93 -2.97 -27.85
C GLU A 325 -10.19 -3.19 -28.68
N THR A 326 -11.18 -2.32 -28.53
CA THR A 326 -12.45 -2.41 -29.26
C THR A 326 -12.52 -1.52 -30.51
N GLY A 327 -11.58 -0.59 -30.66
CA GLY A 327 -11.54 0.42 -31.73
C GLY A 327 -12.57 1.55 -31.57
N GLY A 328 -13.49 1.44 -30.60
CA GLY A 328 -14.55 2.43 -30.31
C GLY A 328 -14.13 3.54 -29.36
N TYR A 329 -15.09 4.41 -29.02
CA TYR A 329 -14.95 5.39 -27.96
C TYR A 329 -15.73 4.94 -26.74
N LEU A 330 -15.24 5.33 -25.55
CA LEU A 330 -15.96 5.15 -24.29
C LEU A 330 -17.17 6.08 -24.23
N ASN A 331 -18.22 5.66 -23.52
CA ASN A 331 -19.48 6.39 -23.47
C ASN A 331 -19.48 7.50 -22.39
N PHE A 332 -18.33 8.16 -22.24
CA PHE A 332 -18.18 9.38 -21.45
C PHE A 332 -17.14 10.31 -22.05
N ARG A 333 -17.23 11.57 -21.68
CA ARG A 333 -16.26 12.62 -22.03
C ARG A 333 -15.67 13.24 -20.78
N LEU A 334 -14.39 13.57 -20.82
CA LEU A 334 -13.73 14.39 -19.83
C LEU A 334 -13.66 15.83 -20.34
N CYS A 335 -14.38 16.73 -19.68
CA CYS A 335 -14.46 18.13 -20.06
C CYS A 335 -13.42 18.93 -19.28
N ASP A 336 -12.26 19.16 -19.88
CA ASP A 336 -11.15 19.91 -19.28
C ASP A 336 -11.37 21.41 -19.45
N THR A 337 -11.22 22.15 -18.37
CA THR A 337 -11.44 23.59 -18.32
C THR A 337 -10.17 24.35 -17.99
N ARG A 338 -10.21 25.66 -18.20
CA ARG A 338 -9.22 26.58 -17.68
C ARG A 338 -9.05 26.38 -16.18
N GLY A 339 -7.80 26.39 -15.69
CA GLY A 339 -7.51 26.33 -14.27
C GLY A 339 -8.05 27.54 -13.51
N ILE A 340 -8.48 27.32 -12.27
CA ILE A 340 -8.87 28.40 -11.37
C ILE A 340 -7.63 29.18 -10.96
N GLU A 341 -7.66 30.49 -11.17
CA GLU A 341 -6.62 31.47 -10.87
C GLU A 341 -7.20 32.60 -10.03
N GLU A 342 -6.34 33.41 -9.41
CA GLU A 342 -6.80 34.57 -8.63
C GLU A 342 -7.42 35.63 -9.54
N GLU A 343 -6.75 35.98 -10.63
CA GLU A 343 -7.14 37.10 -11.49
C GLU A 343 -7.86 36.65 -12.79
N MET A 344 -7.41 35.58 -13.44
CA MET A 344 -7.89 35.16 -14.76
C MET A 344 -8.69 33.85 -14.73
N SER A 345 -9.58 33.68 -13.79
CA SER A 345 -10.40 32.48 -13.64
C SER A 345 -11.65 32.52 -14.51
N ILE A 346 -12.29 31.36 -14.67
CA ILE A 346 -13.64 31.25 -15.21
C ILE A 346 -14.59 32.08 -14.33
N LYS A 347 -15.46 32.85 -14.95
CA LYS A 347 -16.47 33.64 -14.25
C LYS A 347 -17.62 32.75 -13.78
N HIS A 348 -18.28 33.15 -12.71
CA HIS A 348 -19.42 32.43 -12.12
C HIS A 348 -20.52 32.16 -13.18
N GLN A 349 -20.88 33.17 -13.96
CA GLN A 349 -21.89 33.03 -15.01
C GLN A 349 -21.44 32.08 -16.14
N ASP A 350 -20.17 32.13 -16.55
CA ASP A 350 -19.62 31.23 -17.56
C ASP A 350 -19.63 29.79 -17.09
N MET A 351 -19.40 29.57 -15.79
CA MET A 351 -19.53 28.24 -15.18
C MET A 351 -20.97 27.76 -15.22
N ALA A 352 -21.94 28.60 -14.88
CA ALA A 352 -23.36 28.27 -15.00
C ALA A 352 -23.75 27.86 -16.43
N LEU A 353 -23.37 28.67 -17.43
CA LEU A 353 -23.60 28.36 -18.83
C LEU A 353 -22.92 27.07 -19.30
N LEU A 354 -21.73 26.76 -18.77
CA LEU A 354 -21.03 25.51 -19.04
C LEU A 354 -21.80 24.30 -18.47
N LEU A 355 -22.24 24.39 -17.22
CA LEU A 355 -23.02 23.33 -16.58
C LEU A 355 -24.32 23.05 -17.32
N ASP A 356 -24.98 24.08 -17.78
CA ASP A 356 -26.25 24.02 -18.51
C ASP A 356 -26.10 23.62 -20.00
N GLY A 357 -24.85 23.43 -20.49
CA GLY A 357 -24.56 22.94 -21.85
C GLY A 357 -24.50 23.99 -22.92
N HIS A 358 -24.53 25.29 -22.59
CA HIS A 358 -24.45 26.38 -23.56
C HIS A 358 -23.06 26.53 -24.19
N LEU A 359 -22.00 26.00 -23.58
CA LEU A 359 -20.63 26.11 -24.10
C LEU A 359 -20.22 24.83 -24.83
N SER A 360 -19.93 24.95 -26.12
CA SER A 360 -19.52 23.83 -26.98
C SER A 360 -18.05 23.47 -26.77
N ASP A 361 -17.62 22.31 -27.31
CA ASP A 361 -16.18 21.97 -27.35
C ASP A 361 -15.39 23.08 -28.05
N GLN A 362 -14.21 23.37 -27.57
CA GLN A 362 -13.29 24.42 -28.00
C GLN A 362 -13.76 25.88 -27.73
N TYR A 363 -14.85 26.09 -26.97
CA TYR A 363 -15.21 27.42 -26.51
C TYR A 363 -14.04 28.12 -25.82
N LYS A 364 -13.69 29.33 -26.24
CA LYS A 364 -12.57 30.10 -25.70
C LYS A 364 -13.05 31.04 -24.61
N PHE A 365 -12.65 30.78 -23.36
CA PHE A 365 -12.97 31.64 -22.23
C PHE A 365 -12.28 33.00 -22.36
N ASN A 366 -13.06 34.07 -22.19
CA ASN A 366 -12.54 35.44 -22.16
C ASN A 366 -12.49 35.95 -20.70
N PRO A 367 -11.31 36.15 -20.12
CA PRO A 367 -11.20 36.65 -18.74
C PRO A 367 -11.83 38.04 -18.52
N MET A 368 -11.89 38.85 -19.60
CA MET A 368 -12.35 40.24 -19.53
C MET A 368 -13.85 40.38 -19.79
N ALA A 369 -14.50 39.45 -20.49
CA ALA A 369 -15.90 39.48 -20.82
C ALA A 369 -16.61 38.19 -20.39
N GLN A 370 -17.91 38.27 -20.14
CA GLN A 370 -18.74 37.08 -19.88
C GLN A 370 -19.18 36.47 -21.23
N ALA A 371 -19.42 35.16 -21.19
CA ALA A 371 -19.97 34.45 -22.35
C ALA A 371 -21.35 34.99 -22.72
N CYS A 372 -21.59 35.15 -24.02
CA CYS A 372 -22.86 35.62 -24.53
C CYS A 372 -23.30 34.83 -25.79
N GLN A 373 -24.58 34.93 -26.12
CA GLN A 373 -25.18 34.20 -27.27
C GLN A 373 -24.52 34.47 -28.64
N ARG A 374 -23.76 35.56 -28.76
CA ARG A 374 -23.07 35.94 -30.00
C ARG A 374 -21.67 35.33 -30.11
N ASP A 375 -21.19 34.70 -29.06
CA ASP A 375 -19.84 34.15 -29.05
C ASP A 375 -19.74 32.90 -29.93
N PRO A 376 -18.64 32.73 -30.66
CA PRO A 376 -18.37 31.48 -31.37
C PRO A 376 -18.34 30.30 -30.40
N GLY A 377 -19.11 29.26 -30.71
CA GLY A 377 -19.22 28.08 -29.86
C GLY A 377 -20.27 28.19 -28.74
N PHE A 378 -21.11 29.24 -28.72
CA PHE A 378 -22.28 29.32 -27.86
C PHE A 378 -23.45 28.49 -28.45
N ASN A 379 -23.98 27.57 -27.67
CA ASN A 379 -25.16 26.78 -27.99
C ASN A 379 -26.40 27.45 -27.35
N SER A 380 -27.25 28.06 -28.16
CA SER A 380 -28.44 28.79 -27.70
C SER A 380 -29.58 27.87 -27.21
N ARG A 381 -29.58 26.59 -27.63
CA ARG A 381 -30.60 25.59 -27.28
C ARG A 381 -29.94 24.28 -26.88
N PRO A 382 -29.29 24.22 -25.70
CA PRO A 382 -28.68 23.01 -25.24
C PRO A 382 -29.73 21.95 -24.91
N SER A 383 -29.45 20.73 -25.27
CA SER A 383 -30.22 19.57 -24.86
C SER A 383 -29.53 18.89 -23.65
N PHE A 384 -30.20 17.96 -23.03
CA PHE A 384 -29.66 17.30 -21.83
C PHE A 384 -28.30 16.65 -22.08
N LYS A 385 -28.05 16.04 -23.25
CA LYS A 385 -26.74 15.47 -23.66
C LYS A 385 -25.60 16.50 -23.73
N ASP A 386 -25.92 17.81 -23.78
CA ASP A 386 -24.91 18.88 -23.84
C ASP A 386 -24.50 19.34 -22.43
N LYS A 387 -25.34 19.07 -21.41
CA LYS A 387 -25.12 19.44 -20.00
C LYS A 387 -24.00 18.64 -19.36
N ILE A 388 -23.56 19.08 -18.22
CA ILE A 388 -22.63 18.34 -17.35
C ILE A 388 -23.44 17.41 -16.45
N HIS A 389 -23.01 16.13 -16.36
CA HIS A 389 -23.71 15.09 -15.61
C HIS A 389 -23.02 14.72 -14.29
N CYS A 390 -21.72 15.02 -14.16
CA CYS A 390 -20.96 14.89 -12.91
C CYS A 390 -19.78 15.87 -12.96
N ALA A 391 -19.37 16.39 -11.80
CA ALA A 391 -18.21 17.27 -11.67
C ALA A 391 -17.13 16.63 -10.81
N ALA A 392 -15.89 16.66 -11.29
CA ALA A 392 -14.72 16.20 -10.59
C ALA A 392 -13.80 17.38 -10.26
N PHE A 393 -13.68 17.70 -8.96
CA PHE A 393 -12.69 18.66 -8.50
C PHE A 393 -11.31 18.00 -8.48
N ILE A 394 -10.37 18.53 -9.24
CA ILE A 394 -8.98 18.07 -9.26
C ILE A 394 -8.17 18.96 -8.34
N ILE A 395 -7.74 18.38 -7.22
CA ILE A 395 -7.04 19.12 -6.15
C ILE A 395 -5.64 18.56 -5.99
N ASP A 396 -4.66 19.45 -5.92
CA ASP A 396 -3.27 19.12 -5.64
C ASP A 396 -3.10 18.87 -4.14
N GLY A 397 -2.94 17.62 -3.74
CA GLY A 397 -2.78 17.21 -2.35
C GLY A 397 -1.55 17.83 -1.69
N SER A 398 -0.50 18.12 -2.46
CA SER A 398 0.73 18.72 -1.93
C SER A 398 0.57 20.20 -1.56
N SER A 399 -0.50 20.85 -2.03
CA SER A 399 -0.75 22.28 -1.76
C SER A 399 -2.00 22.54 -0.91
N VAL A 400 -2.73 21.52 -0.48
CA VAL A 400 -3.98 21.68 0.28
C VAL A 400 -3.77 22.52 1.56
N ASP A 401 -2.62 22.39 2.22
CA ASP A 401 -2.30 23.10 3.45
C ASP A 401 -2.12 24.62 3.26
N VAL A 402 -1.74 25.03 2.06
CA VAL A 402 -1.48 26.44 1.71
C VAL A 402 -2.56 27.04 0.82
N LEU A 403 -3.60 26.27 0.48
CA LEU A 403 -4.74 26.77 -0.29
C LEU A 403 -5.54 27.78 0.55
N GLN A 404 -5.36 29.05 0.26
CA GLN A 404 -6.04 30.17 0.92
C GLN A 404 -6.49 31.21 -0.10
N GLY A 405 -7.35 32.13 0.31
CA GLY A 405 -7.75 33.28 -0.51
C GLY A 405 -8.81 32.98 -1.56
N THR A 406 -8.59 33.46 -2.77
CA THR A 406 -9.60 33.51 -3.85
C THR A 406 -9.90 32.14 -4.45
N VAL A 407 -8.92 31.24 -4.55
CA VAL A 407 -9.07 29.93 -5.22
C VAL A 407 -10.08 29.02 -4.49
N PRO A 408 -9.97 28.77 -3.18
CA PRO A 408 -10.98 28.00 -2.46
C PRO A 408 -12.37 28.62 -2.53
N ARG A 409 -12.48 29.94 -2.40
CA ARG A 409 -13.77 30.64 -2.49
C ARG A 409 -14.43 30.41 -3.84
N LYS A 410 -13.70 30.51 -4.95
CA LYS A 410 -14.22 30.22 -6.27
C LYS A 410 -14.62 28.75 -6.46
N MET A 411 -13.88 27.83 -5.84
CA MET A 411 -14.26 26.41 -5.85
C MET A 411 -15.63 26.21 -5.17
N LEU A 412 -15.85 26.84 -4.00
CA LEU A 412 -17.13 26.78 -3.30
C LEU A 412 -18.26 27.49 -4.06
N GLU A 413 -17.99 28.61 -4.72
CA GLU A 413 -18.95 29.27 -5.62
C GLU A 413 -19.39 28.34 -6.78
N PHE A 414 -18.44 27.62 -7.39
CA PHE A 414 -18.76 26.65 -8.44
C PHE A 414 -19.48 25.42 -7.90
N GLN A 415 -19.10 24.97 -6.71
CA GLN A 415 -19.80 23.89 -6.01
C GLN A 415 -21.28 24.26 -5.79
N SER A 416 -21.57 25.47 -5.29
CA SER A 416 -22.96 25.91 -5.07
C SER A 416 -23.79 25.84 -6.35
N LEU A 417 -23.23 26.25 -7.51
CA LEU A 417 -23.90 26.12 -8.81
C LEU A 417 -24.22 24.68 -9.19
N MET A 418 -23.35 23.73 -8.81
CA MET A 418 -23.54 22.31 -9.07
C MET A 418 -24.61 21.72 -8.14
N VAL A 419 -24.60 22.12 -6.84
CA VAL A 419 -25.64 21.73 -5.86
C VAL A 419 -27.01 22.24 -6.29
N GLU A 420 -27.14 23.50 -6.73
CA GLU A 420 -28.40 24.06 -7.25
C GLU A 420 -28.99 23.27 -8.42
N ARG A 421 -28.15 22.56 -9.19
CA ARG A 421 -28.53 21.75 -10.35
C ARG A 421 -28.65 20.26 -10.04
N GLY A 422 -28.42 19.85 -8.79
CA GLY A 422 -28.37 18.44 -8.40
C GLY A 422 -27.18 17.66 -8.99
N ILE A 423 -26.18 18.33 -9.59
CA ILE A 423 -25.06 17.68 -10.24
C ILE A 423 -24.16 17.03 -9.19
N PRO A 424 -23.91 15.71 -9.23
CA PRO A 424 -23.05 15.00 -8.31
C PRO A 424 -21.60 15.44 -8.44
N GLN A 425 -20.90 15.39 -7.31
CA GLN A 425 -19.55 15.91 -7.21
C GLN A 425 -18.61 14.89 -6.58
N VAL A 426 -17.41 14.80 -7.13
CA VAL A 426 -16.30 14.01 -6.63
C VAL A 426 -15.02 14.85 -6.55
N VAL A 427 -14.06 14.41 -5.79
CA VAL A 427 -12.72 15.00 -5.78
C VAL A 427 -11.70 13.94 -6.19
N TYR A 428 -10.84 14.30 -7.14
CA TYR A 428 -9.64 13.54 -7.45
C TYR A 428 -8.44 14.25 -6.81
N LEU A 429 -7.96 13.67 -5.72
CA LEU A 429 -6.83 14.20 -4.96
C LEU A 429 -5.53 13.69 -5.58
N THR A 430 -4.83 14.59 -6.26
CA THR A 430 -3.61 14.30 -7.03
C THR A 430 -2.35 14.58 -6.23
N LYS A 431 -1.18 14.18 -6.78
CA LYS A 431 0.16 14.51 -6.28
C LYS A 431 0.42 14.12 -4.82
N LEU A 432 -0.26 13.10 -4.31
CA LEU A 432 0.01 12.52 -2.99
C LEU A 432 1.41 11.87 -2.91
N ASP A 433 1.97 11.49 -4.04
CA ASP A 433 3.36 11.08 -4.19
C ASP A 433 4.36 12.18 -3.82
N LYS A 434 4.00 13.45 -3.97
CA LYS A 434 4.85 14.60 -3.58
C LYS A 434 4.89 14.87 -2.07
N ILE A 435 3.88 14.43 -1.33
CA ILE A 435 3.82 14.59 0.13
C ILE A 435 4.24 13.35 0.90
N CYS A 436 4.31 12.20 0.23
CA CYS A 436 4.75 10.94 0.81
C CYS A 436 5.80 10.29 -0.09
N PRO A 437 7.10 10.32 0.27
CA PRO A 437 8.16 9.72 -0.53
C PRO A 437 7.99 8.22 -0.76
N LEU A 438 7.26 7.52 0.12
CA LEU A 438 6.93 6.11 -0.08
C LEU A 438 5.86 5.95 -1.15
N ALA A 439 4.87 6.84 -1.21
CA ALA A 439 3.86 6.84 -2.26
C ALA A 439 4.44 7.19 -3.63
N ASP A 440 5.55 7.93 -3.69
CA ASP A 440 6.28 8.17 -4.94
C ASP A 440 6.93 6.89 -5.49
N LYS A 441 7.42 6.02 -4.61
CA LYS A 441 8.01 4.72 -4.97
C LYS A 441 6.92 3.68 -5.25
N ASP A 442 5.89 3.67 -4.44
CA ASP A 442 4.76 2.73 -4.53
C ASP A 442 3.46 3.44 -4.15
N VAL A 443 2.62 3.68 -5.14
CA VAL A 443 1.35 4.42 -4.96
C VAL A 443 0.39 3.75 -3.96
N ARG A 444 0.54 2.46 -3.69
CA ARG A 444 -0.23 1.72 -2.68
C ARG A 444 -0.02 2.27 -1.27
N MET A 445 1.13 2.92 -1.03
CA MET A 445 1.50 3.53 0.24
C MET A 445 0.63 4.73 0.63
N ILE A 446 -0.10 5.31 -0.30
CA ILE A 446 -1.07 6.39 -0.05
C ILE A 446 -2.00 6.02 1.12
N PHE A 447 -2.53 4.80 1.12
CA PHE A 447 -3.53 4.35 2.11
C PHE A 447 -2.99 4.15 3.53
N TYR A 448 -1.68 4.18 3.71
CA TYR A 448 -0.99 3.98 5.00
C TYR A 448 -0.27 5.23 5.49
N SER A 449 -0.24 6.29 4.67
CA SER A 449 0.41 7.55 4.99
C SER A 449 -0.54 8.48 5.75
N GLU A 450 -0.18 8.87 6.98
CA GLU A 450 -0.93 9.88 7.75
C GLU A 450 -0.92 11.25 7.06
N ALA A 451 0.13 11.58 6.31
CA ALA A 451 0.17 12.80 5.52
C ALA A 451 -0.88 12.78 4.40
N CYS A 452 -1.00 11.65 3.69
CA CYS A 452 -2.02 11.48 2.64
C CYS A 452 -3.44 11.47 3.23
N LYS A 453 -3.64 10.83 4.40
CA LYS A 453 -4.91 10.85 5.13
C LYS A 453 -5.32 12.28 5.50
N ARG A 454 -4.42 13.05 6.12
CA ARG A 454 -4.67 14.45 6.50
C ARG A 454 -4.99 15.31 5.29
N ALA A 455 -4.26 15.17 4.19
CA ALA A 455 -4.54 15.89 2.95
C ALA A 455 -5.94 15.57 2.42
N LEU A 456 -6.36 14.29 2.48
CA LEU A 456 -7.69 13.87 2.07
C LEU A 456 -8.78 14.43 2.99
N GLU A 457 -8.59 14.35 4.31
CA GLU A 457 -9.56 14.85 5.29
C GLU A 457 -9.73 16.37 5.15
N LYS A 458 -8.64 17.09 5.03
CA LYS A 458 -8.66 18.54 4.81
C LYS A 458 -9.30 18.94 3.48
N THR A 459 -9.07 18.15 2.43
CA THR A 459 -9.72 18.35 1.13
C THR A 459 -11.22 18.13 1.21
N ALA A 460 -11.67 17.09 1.90
CA ALA A 460 -13.08 16.81 2.13
C ALA A 460 -13.78 17.96 2.89
N GLU A 461 -13.11 18.49 3.92
CA GLU A 461 -13.57 19.64 4.69
C GLU A 461 -13.60 20.92 3.84
N LEU A 462 -12.54 21.20 3.06
CA LEU A 462 -12.42 22.38 2.21
C LEU A 462 -13.56 22.48 1.19
N ILE A 463 -13.91 21.36 0.56
CA ILE A 463 -14.97 21.29 -0.46
C ILE A 463 -16.33 21.02 0.18
N GLY A 464 -16.41 20.59 1.44
CA GLY A 464 -17.67 20.25 2.08
C GLY A 464 -18.29 18.94 1.57
N LEU A 465 -17.49 18.00 1.07
CA LEU A 465 -17.95 16.69 0.59
C LEU A 465 -17.61 15.57 1.57
N PRO A 466 -18.39 14.50 1.62
CA PRO A 466 -18.05 13.31 2.40
C PRO A 466 -16.69 12.74 1.98
N ARG A 467 -15.94 12.19 2.92
CA ARG A 467 -14.63 11.57 2.64
C ARG A 467 -14.72 10.46 1.58
N GLY A 468 -15.88 9.79 1.44
CA GLY A 468 -16.15 8.78 0.41
C GLY A 468 -16.13 9.32 -1.02
N HIS A 469 -16.37 10.62 -1.20
CA HIS A 469 -16.34 11.30 -2.49
C HIS A 469 -14.93 11.80 -2.89
N VAL A 470 -13.94 11.66 -2.02
CA VAL A 470 -12.54 12.05 -2.30
C VAL A 470 -11.72 10.80 -2.65
N PHE A 471 -11.24 10.74 -3.87
CA PHE A 471 -10.48 9.63 -4.44
C PHE A 471 -9.01 10.00 -4.59
N PRO A 472 -8.09 9.29 -3.93
CA PRO A 472 -6.67 9.45 -4.19
C PRO A 472 -6.35 8.95 -5.59
N VAL A 473 -5.66 9.76 -6.38
CA VAL A 473 -5.22 9.38 -7.73
C VAL A 473 -3.78 9.82 -7.96
N LYS A 474 -3.07 9.10 -8.81
CA LYS A 474 -1.76 9.50 -9.33
C LYS A 474 -1.85 9.59 -10.85
N ASN A 475 -1.41 10.72 -11.39
CA ASN A 475 -1.25 10.89 -12.83
C ASN A 475 0.13 10.38 -13.28
N TYR A 476 0.21 9.88 -14.50
CA TYR A 476 1.50 9.61 -15.15
C TYR A 476 2.25 10.92 -15.37
N GLU A 477 3.51 10.97 -14.93
CA GLU A 477 4.41 12.12 -15.07
C GLU A 477 5.80 11.69 -15.56
N LYS A 478 6.46 10.79 -14.83
CA LYS A 478 7.81 10.28 -15.10
C LYS A 478 7.83 8.86 -15.65
N GLU A 479 6.72 8.18 -15.58
CA GLU A 479 6.60 6.80 -15.99
C GLU A 479 6.63 6.67 -17.52
N THR A 480 7.39 5.72 -18.01
CA THR A 480 7.49 5.38 -19.45
C THR A 480 6.64 4.18 -19.83
N GLN A 481 6.12 3.46 -18.83
CA GLN A 481 5.26 2.29 -18.99
C GLN A 481 4.05 2.38 -18.06
N LEU A 482 2.97 1.69 -18.43
CA LEU A 482 1.79 1.63 -17.58
C LEU A 482 2.10 0.90 -16.26
N ASN A 483 1.58 1.46 -15.18
CA ASN A 483 1.71 0.94 -13.84
C ASN A 483 0.33 0.50 -13.32
N LYS A 484 0.14 -0.80 -13.05
CA LYS A 484 -1.14 -1.36 -12.64
C LYS A 484 -1.75 -0.69 -11.40
N PRO A 485 -1.05 -0.48 -10.29
CA PRO A 485 -1.57 0.27 -9.15
C PRO A 485 -2.08 1.68 -9.50
N ILE A 486 -1.39 2.43 -10.34
CA ILE A 486 -1.86 3.75 -10.81
C ILE A 486 -3.16 3.59 -11.60
N ASN A 487 -3.21 2.61 -12.52
CA ASN A 487 -4.40 2.33 -13.32
C ASN A 487 -5.60 1.99 -12.43
N ILE A 488 -5.42 1.15 -11.42
CA ILE A 488 -6.49 0.74 -10.49
C ILE A 488 -7.05 1.95 -9.74
N LEU A 489 -6.21 2.86 -9.23
CA LEU A 489 -6.70 4.08 -8.55
C LEU A 489 -7.56 4.93 -9.48
N VAL A 490 -7.07 5.19 -10.67
CA VAL A 490 -7.77 6.03 -11.66
C VAL A 490 -9.08 5.38 -12.10
N LEU A 491 -9.06 4.09 -12.41
CA LEU A 491 -10.26 3.35 -12.82
C LEU A 491 -11.29 3.25 -11.69
N THR A 492 -10.85 3.10 -10.43
CA THR A 492 -11.74 3.13 -9.25
C THR A 492 -12.44 4.48 -9.13
N ALA A 493 -11.72 5.58 -9.30
CA ALA A 493 -12.28 6.91 -9.28
C ALA A 493 -13.28 7.14 -10.42
N ILE A 494 -12.92 6.78 -11.65
CA ILE A 494 -13.81 6.89 -12.82
C ILE A 494 -15.07 6.02 -12.64
N ARG A 495 -14.90 4.76 -12.20
CA ARG A 495 -16.05 3.87 -11.95
C ARG A 495 -17.08 4.52 -11.02
N GLN A 496 -16.63 5.05 -9.89
CA GLN A 496 -17.55 5.67 -8.93
C GLN A 496 -18.18 6.95 -9.49
N THR A 497 -17.43 7.72 -10.24
CA THR A 497 -17.96 8.92 -10.93
C THR A 497 -19.05 8.59 -11.93
N LEU A 498 -18.90 7.49 -12.68
CA LEU A 498 -19.92 7.02 -13.63
C LEU A 498 -21.18 6.53 -12.90
N ILE A 499 -21.04 5.85 -11.77
CA ILE A 499 -22.18 5.43 -10.93
C ILE A 499 -22.96 6.67 -10.44
N TYR A 500 -22.27 7.68 -9.90
CA TYR A 500 -22.95 8.90 -9.46
C TYR A 500 -23.58 9.69 -10.61
N ALA A 501 -22.99 9.62 -11.80
CA ALA A 501 -23.62 10.23 -12.97
C ALA A 501 -24.88 9.49 -13.41
N ASP A 502 -24.93 8.15 -13.26
CA ASP A 502 -26.14 7.37 -13.54
C ASP A 502 -27.25 7.68 -12.53
N ASP A 503 -26.93 7.76 -11.21
CA ASP A 503 -27.89 8.19 -10.18
C ASP A 503 -28.51 9.56 -10.57
N TYR A 504 -27.70 10.51 -11.01
CA TYR A 504 -28.21 11.82 -11.49
C TYR A 504 -29.07 11.71 -12.75
N LEU A 505 -28.73 10.85 -13.69
CA LEU A 505 -29.53 10.64 -14.89
C LEU A 505 -30.88 10.03 -14.58
N GLU A 506 -30.93 9.08 -13.62
CA GLU A 506 -32.19 8.48 -13.14
C GLU A 506 -33.09 9.54 -12.50
N ASP A 507 -32.57 10.36 -11.59
CA ASP A 507 -33.31 11.46 -10.97
C ASP A 507 -33.87 12.45 -12.03
N GLN A 508 -33.07 12.83 -13.03
CA GLN A 508 -33.50 13.75 -14.08
C GLN A 508 -34.56 13.12 -15.00
N TYR A 509 -34.48 11.82 -15.23
CA TYR A 509 -35.50 11.09 -16.00
C TYR A 509 -36.84 11.09 -15.27
N GLU A 510 -36.86 10.78 -13.97
CA GLU A 510 -38.08 10.80 -13.15
C GLU A 510 -38.72 12.20 -13.12
N ILE A 511 -37.92 13.25 -13.00
CA ILE A 511 -38.41 14.64 -13.04
C ILE A 511 -39.05 14.94 -14.41
N SER A 512 -38.41 14.55 -15.50
CA SER A 512 -38.92 14.81 -16.85
C SER A 512 -40.26 14.10 -17.12
N GLN A 513 -40.41 12.86 -16.66
CA GLN A 513 -41.66 12.09 -16.76
C GLN A 513 -42.78 12.74 -15.96
N THR A 514 -42.49 13.25 -14.77
CA THR A 514 -43.45 13.95 -13.92
C THR A 514 -43.92 15.25 -14.59
N GLU A 515 -43.01 16.03 -15.18
CA GLU A 515 -43.35 17.27 -15.90
C GLU A 515 -44.21 17.02 -17.15
N GLU A 516 -43.90 15.97 -17.92
CA GLU A 516 -44.74 15.57 -19.06
C GLU A 516 -46.15 15.17 -18.66
N GLN A 517 -46.29 14.40 -17.54
CA GLN A 517 -47.60 14.03 -17.02
C GLN A 517 -48.40 15.23 -16.56
N VAL A 518 -47.78 16.19 -15.87
CA VAL A 518 -48.44 17.42 -15.41
C VAL A 518 -48.87 18.29 -16.62
N GLN A 519 -48.09 18.36 -17.68
CA GLN A 519 -48.48 19.08 -18.91
C GLN A 519 -49.66 18.43 -19.62
N LEU A 520 -49.74 17.09 -19.64
CA LEU A 520 -50.87 16.35 -20.23
C LEU A 520 -52.17 16.50 -19.42
N ILE A 521 -52.08 16.70 -18.10
CA ILE A 521 -53.27 16.91 -17.22
C ILE A 521 -53.79 18.36 -17.37
N ASN A 522 -52.91 19.31 -17.72
CA ASN A 522 -53.28 20.73 -17.88
C ASN A 522 -53.69 21.12 -19.31
N LEU A 523 -53.71 20.18 -20.26
CA LEU A 523 -54.25 20.28 -21.61
C LEU A 523 -55.64 19.67 -21.68
#